data_2af76d9a55edc20dc455810cf47f7cf0
#
_entry.id   2af76d9a55edc20dc455810cf47f7cf0
#
_cell.length_a   1.000
_cell.length_b   1.000
_cell.length_c   1.000
_cell.angle_alpha   90.00
_cell.angle_beta   90.00
_cell.angle_gamma   90.00
#
_symmetry.space_group_name_H-M   'P 1'
#
loop_
_entity.id
_entity.type
_entity.pdbx_description
1 polymer ?
#
loop_
_entity_poly.entity_id
_entity_poly.type
_entity_poly.pdbx_seq_one_letter_code
_entity_poly.pdbx_strand_id
1 'polypeptide(L)'
;MTRTKKTADVDSVLTPQRAARLFRLLSLLGDGAQTRVSLLKRLKLDLRGFYRDLEFLRSLGVEYSSGNHRYCLKCDLDTALARLPFPDPGLSLKDAMQLSRGSSESHRKLRKKIEYVTRTAGRNHVL
;
A
#
# COMPACT_ATOMS: atom_id res chain seq x y z
N MET A 1 -8.98 -9.22 22.47
CA MET A 1 -8.01 -9.95 21.71
C MET A 1 -8.20 -9.90 20.21
N THR A 2 -9.40 -10.05 19.76
CA THR A 2 -9.62 -10.09 18.33
C THR A 2 -9.32 -8.78 17.66
N ARG A 3 -9.52 -7.70 18.31
CA ARG A 3 -9.31 -6.42 17.69
C ARG A 3 -7.88 -6.15 17.35
N THR A 4 -7.02 -6.43 18.29
CA THR A 4 -5.61 -6.24 18.08
C THR A 4 -5.13 -7.07 16.93
N LYS A 5 -5.60 -8.29 16.90
CA LYS A 5 -5.23 -9.17 15.83
C LYS A 5 -5.68 -8.66 14.50
N LYS A 6 -6.86 -8.08 14.48
CA LYS A 6 -7.38 -7.55 13.26
C LYS A 6 -6.48 -6.51 12.66
N THR A 7 -6.00 -5.61 13.48
CA THR A 7 -5.11 -4.57 13.01
C THR A 7 -3.82 -5.16 12.47
N ALA A 8 -3.26 -6.08 13.21
CA ALA A 8 -2.03 -6.72 12.76
C ALA A 8 -2.28 -7.50 11.49
N ASP A 9 -3.41 -8.16 11.41
CA ASP A 9 -3.73 -8.95 10.23
C ASP A 9 -3.84 -8.09 9.00
N VAL A 10 -4.42 -6.92 9.13
CA VAL A 10 -4.54 -6.03 7.99
C VAL A 10 -3.17 -5.70 7.42
N ASP A 11 -2.24 -5.38 8.30
CA ASP A 11 -0.90 -5.07 7.84
C ASP A 11 -0.21 -6.27 7.25
N SER A 12 -0.39 -7.42 7.88
CA SER A 12 0.33 -8.59 7.47
C SER A 12 -0.26 -9.25 6.23
N VAL A 13 -1.48 -8.89 5.86
CA VAL A 13 -2.11 -9.56 4.73
C VAL A 13 -1.99 -8.79 3.44
N LEU A 14 -1.17 -7.76 3.40
CA LEU A 14 -0.96 -7.09 2.13
C LEU A 14 0.06 -7.89 1.35
N THR A 15 -0.44 -8.85 0.60
CA THR A 15 0.40 -9.69 -0.24
C THR A 15 0.71 -8.99 -1.54
N PRO A 16 1.73 -9.45 -2.26
CA PRO A 16 1.99 -8.87 -3.58
C PRO A 16 0.79 -8.98 -4.52
N GLN A 17 0.04 -10.05 -4.42
CA GLN A 17 -1.14 -10.22 -5.27
C GLN A 17 -2.19 -9.18 -4.93
N ARG A 18 -2.42 -8.96 -3.66
CA ARG A 18 -3.41 -7.96 -3.27
C ARG A 18 -2.94 -6.56 -3.61
N ALA A 19 -1.65 -6.30 -3.42
CA ALA A 19 -1.10 -5.01 -3.78
C ALA A 19 -1.27 -4.73 -5.27
N ALA A 20 -1.04 -5.74 -6.10
CA ALA A 20 -1.22 -5.59 -7.54
C ALA A 20 -2.67 -5.27 -7.87
N ARG A 21 -3.59 -5.93 -7.20
CA ARG A 21 -5.02 -5.68 -7.44
C ARG A 21 -5.41 -4.28 -6.99
N LEU A 22 -4.90 -3.86 -5.84
CA LEU A 22 -5.18 -2.51 -5.36
C LEU A 22 -4.60 -1.46 -6.29
N PHE A 23 -3.40 -1.69 -6.80
CA PHE A 23 -2.81 -0.77 -7.75
C PHE A 23 -3.67 -0.67 -9.00
N ARG A 24 -4.16 -1.81 -9.47
CA ARG A 24 -5.00 -1.79 -10.66
C ARG A 24 -6.30 -1.05 -10.39
N LEU A 25 -6.88 -1.25 -9.21
CA LEU A 25 -8.09 -0.53 -8.84
C LEU A 25 -7.83 0.98 -8.82
N LEU A 26 -6.73 1.39 -8.20
CA LEU A 26 -6.41 2.81 -8.15
C LEU A 26 -6.19 3.38 -9.55
N SER A 27 -5.52 2.63 -10.40
CA SER A 27 -5.28 3.09 -11.77
C SER A 27 -6.59 3.27 -12.52
N LEU A 28 -7.51 2.34 -12.37
CA LEU A 28 -8.79 2.46 -13.03
C LEU A 28 -9.59 3.64 -12.51
N LEU A 29 -9.59 3.84 -11.19
CA LEU A 29 -10.29 4.97 -10.60
C LEU A 29 -9.65 6.29 -10.99
N GLY A 30 -8.35 6.28 -11.20
CA GLY A 30 -7.64 7.48 -11.60
C GLY A 30 -7.89 7.87 -13.05
N ASP A 31 -8.30 6.92 -13.87
CA ASP A 31 -8.60 7.20 -15.27
C ASP A 31 -9.94 7.91 -15.44
N GLY A 32 -10.76 7.91 -14.42
CA GLY A 32 -12.07 8.53 -14.51
C GLY A 32 -13.11 7.73 -13.77
N ALA A 33 -14.33 8.18 -13.81
CA ALA A 33 -15.42 7.52 -13.12
C ALA A 33 -15.70 6.15 -13.74
N GLN A 34 -15.79 5.13 -12.89
CA GLN A 34 -16.03 3.76 -13.31
C GLN A 34 -17.27 3.24 -12.61
N THR A 35 -18.07 2.45 -13.30
CA THR A 35 -19.20 1.82 -12.66
C THR A 35 -18.73 0.62 -11.86
N ARG A 36 -19.53 0.28 -10.84
CA ARG A 36 -19.19 -0.90 -10.04
C ARG A 36 -19.13 -2.15 -10.90
N VAL A 37 -20.08 -2.29 -11.81
CA VAL A 37 -20.11 -3.48 -12.66
C VAL A 37 -18.82 -3.59 -13.47
N SER A 38 -18.38 -2.49 -14.04
CA SER A 38 -17.15 -2.49 -14.83
C SER A 38 -15.95 -2.85 -13.97
N LEU A 39 -15.89 -2.29 -12.77
CA LEU A 39 -14.76 -2.56 -11.89
C LEU A 39 -14.71 -4.03 -11.47
N LEU A 40 -15.85 -4.58 -11.10
CA LEU A 40 -15.89 -5.98 -10.71
C LEU A 40 -15.41 -6.89 -11.83
N LYS A 41 -15.83 -6.57 -13.04
CA LYS A 41 -15.45 -7.39 -14.18
C LYS A 41 -13.95 -7.27 -14.47
N ARG A 42 -13.45 -6.05 -14.49
CA ARG A 42 -12.04 -5.83 -14.82
C ARG A 42 -11.10 -6.36 -13.76
N LEU A 43 -11.50 -6.30 -12.50
CA LEU A 43 -10.67 -6.76 -11.41
C LEU A 43 -10.93 -8.22 -11.08
N LYS A 44 -11.95 -8.81 -11.68
CA LYS A 44 -12.33 -10.21 -11.45
C LYS A 44 -12.57 -10.42 -9.96
N LEU A 45 -13.35 -9.53 -9.38
CA LEU A 45 -13.71 -9.58 -7.98
C LEU A 45 -15.19 -9.79 -7.80
N ASP A 46 -15.56 -10.42 -6.71
CA ASP A 46 -16.96 -10.43 -6.31
C ASP A 46 -17.24 -9.16 -5.50
N LEU A 47 -18.50 -8.97 -5.16
CA LEU A 47 -18.92 -7.77 -4.49
C LEU A 47 -18.25 -7.60 -3.14
N ARG A 48 -18.12 -8.69 -2.40
CA ARG A 48 -17.52 -8.65 -1.08
C ARG A 48 -16.04 -8.25 -1.15
N GLY A 49 -15.31 -8.83 -2.09
CA GLY A 49 -13.91 -8.50 -2.27
C GLY A 49 -13.71 -7.05 -2.66
N PHE A 50 -14.62 -6.57 -3.52
CA PHE A 50 -14.55 -5.19 -3.96
C PHE A 50 -14.72 -4.22 -2.78
N TYR A 51 -15.73 -4.44 -1.96
CA TYR A 51 -15.96 -3.54 -0.84
C TYR A 51 -14.86 -3.66 0.21
N ARG A 52 -14.29 -4.83 0.36
CA ARG A 52 -13.20 -5.01 1.29
C ARG A 52 -11.97 -4.22 0.83
N ASP A 53 -11.70 -4.22 -0.47
CA ASP A 53 -10.57 -3.44 -0.99
C ASP A 53 -10.83 -1.94 -0.86
N LEU A 54 -12.05 -1.49 -1.12
CA LEU A 54 -12.39 -0.09 -0.96
C LEU A 54 -12.20 0.36 0.49
N GLU A 55 -12.63 -0.49 1.41
CA GLU A 55 -12.51 -0.17 2.83
C GLU A 55 -11.05 -0.09 3.23
N PHE A 56 -10.23 -0.99 2.70
CA PHE A 56 -8.81 -0.96 2.99
C PHE A 56 -8.17 0.32 2.47
N LEU A 57 -8.52 0.74 1.26
CA LEU A 57 -8.01 1.99 0.72
C LEU A 57 -8.43 3.17 1.57
N ARG A 58 -9.66 3.16 2.04
CA ARG A 58 -10.13 4.24 2.90
C ARG A 58 -9.32 4.28 4.19
N SER A 59 -9.01 3.12 4.75
CA SER A 59 -8.23 3.07 5.99
C SER A 59 -6.83 3.60 5.80
N LEU A 60 -6.31 3.59 4.57
CA LEU A 60 -5.00 4.13 4.28
C LEU A 60 -5.05 5.63 4.01
N GLY A 61 -6.22 6.20 3.98
CA GLY A 61 -6.36 7.63 3.73
C GLY A 61 -6.61 7.98 2.27
N VAL A 62 -6.87 6.99 1.43
CA VAL A 62 -7.20 7.25 0.03
C VAL A 62 -8.64 7.70 -0.04
N GLU A 63 -8.88 8.85 -0.65
CA GLU A 63 -10.21 9.38 -0.77
C GLU A 63 -10.78 9.10 -2.15
N TYR A 64 -11.99 8.62 -2.17
CA TYR A 64 -12.67 8.35 -3.42
C TYR A 64 -14.13 8.76 -3.27
N SER A 65 -14.77 9.02 -4.39
CA SER A 65 -16.18 9.36 -4.38
C SER A 65 -16.97 8.18 -4.93
N SER A 66 -18.16 8.01 -4.42
CA SER A 66 -19.07 6.99 -4.92
C SER A 66 -20.45 7.62 -5.00
N GLY A 67 -20.98 7.71 -6.19
CA GLY A 67 -22.29 8.28 -6.38
C GLY A 67 -22.82 7.85 -7.72
N ASN A 68 -24.14 7.65 -7.81
CA ASN A 68 -24.74 7.21 -9.05
C ASN A 68 -24.10 5.93 -9.55
N HIS A 69 -23.69 5.06 -8.62
CA HIS A 69 -23.07 3.77 -8.94
C HIS A 69 -21.75 3.94 -9.68
N ARG A 70 -21.09 5.09 -9.52
CA ARG A 70 -19.80 5.33 -10.14
C ARG A 70 -18.79 5.67 -9.07
N TYR A 71 -17.57 5.27 -9.33
CA TYR A 71 -16.46 5.47 -8.39
C TYR A 71 -15.32 6.18 -9.10
N CYS A 72 -14.68 7.10 -8.42
CA CYS A 72 -13.48 7.74 -8.94
C CYS A 72 -12.66 8.27 -7.77
N LEU A 73 -11.39 8.53 -8.04
CA LEU A 73 -10.52 9.09 -7.01
C LEU A 73 -10.86 10.56 -6.79
N LYS A 74 -10.75 11.01 -5.56
CA LYS A 74 -10.89 12.42 -5.23
C LYS A 74 -9.53 13.12 -5.14
N CYS A 75 -8.46 12.37 -5.30
CA CYS A 75 -7.11 12.91 -5.35
C CYS A 75 -6.46 12.38 -6.61
N ASP A 76 -5.26 12.88 -6.94
CA ASP A 76 -4.59 12.34 -8.10
C ASP A 76 -3.98 10.98 -7.75
N LEU A 77 -3.60 10.25 -8.79
CA LEU A 77 -3.11 8.89 -8.60
C LEU A 77 -1.82 8.88 -7.78
N ASP A 78 -0.99 9.87 -8.00
CA ASP A 78 0.28 9.95 -7.28
C ASP A 78 0.07 10.03 -5.77
N THR A 79 -0.88 10.85 -5.35
CA THR A 79 -1.22 10.98 -3.95
C THR A 79 -1.75 9.66 -3.39
N ALA A 80 -2.57 8.97 -4.16
CA ALA A 80 -3.11 7.70 -3.72
C ALA A 80 -1.99 6.66 -3.58
N LEU A 81 -1.06 6.65 -4.52
CA LEU A 81 0.04 5.69 -4.46
C LEU A 81 0.94 5.94 -3.26
N ALA A 82 1.04 7.20 -2.83
CA ALA A 82 1.83 7.51 -1.65
C ALA A 82 1.24 6.91 -0.39
N ARG A 83 -0.04 6.55 -0.41
CA ARG A 83 -0.71 5.95 0.74
C ARG A 83 -0.67 4.44 0.72
N LEU A 84 -0.38 3.85 -0.44
CA LEU A 84 -0.40 2.41 -0.57
C LEU A 84 0.94 1.83 -0.12
N PRO A 85 0.95 0.99 0.91
CA PRO A 85 2.21 0.41 1.36
C PRO A 85 2.72 -0.60 0.35
N PHE A 86 4.03 -0.71 0.28
CA PHE A 86 4.66 -1.69 -0.58
C PHE A 86 4.83 -2.98 0.20
N PRO A 87 4.39 -4.11 -0.34
CA PRO A 87 4.55 -5.36 0.40
C PRO A 87 6.03 -5.74 0.47
N ASP A 88 6.35 -6.63 1.39
CA ASP A 88 7.72 -7.07 1.59
C ASP A 88 8.30 -7.55 0.25
N PRO A 89 9.33 -6.86 -0.25
CA PRO A 89 9.89 -7.22 -1.56
C PRO A 89 10.89 -8.36 -1.48
N GLY A 90 11.14 -8.90 -0.30
CA GLY A 90 12.10 -9.96 -0.19
C GLY A 90 13.54 -9.52 -0.36
N LEU A 91 13.81 -8.27 -0.05
CA LEU A 91 15.16 -7.74 -0.18
C LEU A 91 15.97 -8.00 1.08
N SER A 92 17.26 -8.24 0.88
CA SER A 92 18.16 -8.39 2.01
C SER A 92 18.59 -7.02 2.51
N LEU A 93 19.23 -7.00 3.68
CA LEU A 93 19.81 -5.76 4.19
C LEU A 93 20.83 -5.20 3.19
N LYS A 94 21.60 -6.08 2.58
CA LYS A 94 22.57 -5.65 1.58
C LYS A 94 21.89 -4.99 0.38
N ASP A 95 20.80 -5.60 -0.09
CA ASP A 95 20.06 -5.02 -1.19
C ASP A 95 19.54 -3.64 -0.83
N ALA A 96 19.00 -3.50 0.39
CA ALA A 96 18.47 -2.23 0.83
C ALA A 96 19.56 -1.18 0.90
N MET A 97 20.74 -1.56 1.39
CA MET A 97 21.84 -0.63 1.46
C MET A 97 22.24 -0.12 0.09
N GLN A 98 22.24 -0.98 -0.90
CA GLN A 98 22.56 -0.56 -2.25
C GLN A 98 21.48 0.36 -2.83
N LEU A 99 20.23 0.02 -2.57
CA LEU A 99 19.13 0.82 -3.10
C LEU A 99 19.03 2.18 -2.44
N SER A 100 19.61 2.35 -1.26
CA SER A 100 19.48 3.60 -0.52
C SER A 100 20.47 4.67 -0.93
N ARG A 101 21.24 4.44 -1.98
CA ARG A 101 22.34 5.35 -2.34
C ARG A 101 21.90 6.61 -3.03
N GLY A 102 20.67 6.68 -3.47
CA GLY A 102 20.19 7.88 -4.15
C GLY A 102 19.95 9.03 -3.20
N SER A 103 19.45 10.12 -3.75
CA SER A 103 19.25 11.34 -2.99
C SER A 103 17.81 11.76 -2.87
N SER A 104 16.87 10.98 -3.40
CA SER A 104 15.47 11.34 -3.30
C SER A 104 14.95 11.13 -1.88
N GLU A 105 13.75 11.61 -1.66
CA GLU A 105 13.10 11.43 -0.36
C GLU A 105 12.96 9.96 -0.02
N SER A 106 12.63 9.14 -1.01
CA SER A 106 12.48 7.71 -0.79
C SER A 106 13.81 7.09 -0.39
N HIS A 107 14.90 7.50 -1.01
CA HIS A 107 16.21 7.00 -0.64
C HIS A 107 16.56 7.38 0.79
N ARG A 108 16.21 8.60 1.19
CA ARG A 108 16.50 9.05 2.55
C ARG A 108 15.69 8.26 3.57
N LYS A 109 14.44 7.96 3.26
CA LYS A 109 13.62 7.14 4.15
C LYS A 109 14.24 5.77 4.34
N LEU A 110 14.70 5.18 3.25
CA LEU A 110 15.31 3.85 3.31
C LEU A 110 16.59 3.90 4.13
N ARG A 111 17.42 4.91 3.91
CA ARG A 111 18.65 5.06 4.67
C ARG A 111 18.38 5.16 6.17
N LYS A 112 17.35 5.88 6.55
CA LYS A 112 17.01 6.02 7.96
C LYS A 112 16.69 4.68 8.58
N LYS A 113 15.94 3.85 7.86
CA LYS A 113 15.61 2.53 8.35
C LYS A 113 16.86 1.67 8.49
N ILE A 114 17.75 1.76 7.51
CA ILE A 114 18.98 1.00 7.56
C ILE A 114 19.83 1.44 8.74
N GLU A 115 19.93 2.75 8.95
CA GLU A 115 20.68 3.27 10.09
C GLU A 115 20.10 2.78 11.40
N TYR A 116 18.79 2.75 11.49
CA TYR A 116 18.16 2.27 12.72
C TYR A 116 18.56 0.81 12.99
N VAL A 117 18.48 -0.01 11.97
CA VAL A 117 18.80 -1.43 12.12
C VAL A 117 20.26 -1.62 12.52
N THR A 118 21.16 -0.99 11.80
CA THR A 118 22.59 -1.21 12.04
C THR A 118 23.06 -0.54 13.32
N ARG A 119 22.52 0.62 13.64
CA ARG A 119 22.92 1.30 14.86
C ARG A 119 22.39 0.61 16.10
N THR A 120 21.16 0.14 16.02
CA THR A 120 20.58 -0.55 17.17
C THR A 120 21.34 -1.81 17.49
N ALA A 121 21.74 -2.55 16.46
CA ALA A 121 22.53 -3.75 16.67
C ALA A 121 23.87 -3.41 17.27
N GLY A 122 24.50 -2.35 16.77
CA GLY A 122 25.78 -1.92 17.31
C GLY A 122 25.66 -1.49 18.76
N ARG A 123 24.58 -0.79 19.07
CA ARG A 123 24.38 -0.34 20.42
C ARG A 123 24.16 -1.51 21.36
N ASN A 124 23.38 -2.47 20.94
CA ASN A 124 23.18 -3.66 21.76
C ASN A 124 24.48 -4.39 21.98
N HIS A 125 25.33 -4.38 20.99
CA HIS A 125 26.63 -5.03 21.11
C HIS A 125 27.46 -4.36 22.18
N VAL A 126 27.45 -3.07 22.21
CA VAL A 126 28.22 -2.31 23.18
C VAL A 126 27.78 -2.63 24.58
N LEU A 127 26.51 -2.79 24.76
CA LEU A 127 25.98 -3.06 26.07
C LEU A 127 26.32 -4.47 26.50
#